data_0a6b105dde755e4f371c35b7aabe193f
#
_entry.id   0a6b105dde755e4f371c35b7aabe193f
#
_cell.length_a   1.000
_cell.length_b   1.000
_cell.length_c   1.000
_cell.angle_alpha   90.00
_cell.angle_beta   90.00
_cell.angle_gamma   90.00
#
_symmetry.space_group_name_H-M   'P 1'
#
loop_
_entity.id
_entity.type
_entity.pdbx_description
1 polymer ?
#
loop_
_entity_poly.entity_id
_entity_poly.type
_entity_poly.pdbx_seq_one_letter_code
_entity_poly.pdbx_strand_id
1 'polypeptide(L)'
;MDDSLRSIRKNEHIQLALDTFQATGTDFDKVQLIHQSIPSINKNQIDLSVKLSHFTFKHPVYINAMTGGSERAALINKQLAQIAKACQIPMAVGSIHSALKDPNAEYSFTVVREENPDGIIFSNVGADIGYKNAQKSIDLLQADALQIHVNAPQELIMPEGDTEFEHWLTNIKEIKEHISVPVIIKEVGFGMSAETIQKVKNIGIQYVDVSGRGGTNFADIENQRRPLKDMAFLNMWGQSTVQSLIEAKLLATDIHVLASGGVKNPLDAIKCLVLGAEAVGLSGYVLKQLDEFGLEHTIDNMKQFIEQMYIIANLLNASKISDLKAIDYVFSPDLQSYVDQRTKSINDKLK
;
A
#
# COMPACT_ATOMS: atom_id res chain seq x y z
N MET A 1 12.37 -18.56 17.26
CA MET A 1 11.28 -17.85 17.96
C MET A 1 10.10 -18.81 18.00
N ASP A 2 9.49 -19.01 19.13
CA ASP A 2 8.37 -19.96 19.31
C ASP A 2 7.17 -19.51 18.44
N ASP A 3 6.51 -20.45 17.73
CA ASP A 3 5.41 -20.15 16.80
C ASP A 3 4.20 -19.53 17.52
N SER A 4 4.02 -19.85 18.82
CA SER A 4 3.03 -19.21 19.69
C SER A 4 3.28 -17.70 19.86
N LEU A 5 4.53 -17.27 19.98
CA LEU A 5 4.92 -15.87 20.14
C LEU A 5 4.68 -15.05 18.85
N ARG A 6 4.81 -15.68 17.69
CA ARG A 6 4.53 -15.01 16.40
C ARG A 6 3.04 -14.77 16.17
N SER A 7 2.21 -15.75 16.50
CA SER A 7 0.76 -15.61 16.43
C SER A 7 0.26 -14.52 17.40
N ILE A 8 0.80 -14.48 18.61
CA ILE A 8 0.52 -13.42 19.59
C ILE A 8 0.90 -12.05 19.01
N ARG A 9 2.11 -11.90 18.48
CA ARG A 9 2.57 -10.66 17.85
C ARG A 9 1.64 -10.18 16.71
N LYS A 10 1.18 -11.09 15.86
CA LYS A 10 0.24 -10.76 14.78
C LYS A 10 -1.08 -10.20 15.31
N ASN A 11 -1.60 -10.79 16.36
CA ASN A 11 -2.83 -10.33 17.02
C ASN A 11 -2.62 -8.97 17.72
N GLU A 12 -1.45 -8.75 18.36
CA GLU A 12 -1.06 -7.45 18.93
C GLU A 12 -0.99 -6.36 17.83
N HIS A 13 -0.35 -6.65 16.69
CA HIS A 13 -0.28 -5.71 15.57
C HIS A 13 -1.66 -5.33 15.05
N ILE A 14 -2.59 -6.29 14.91
CA ILE A 14 -3.97 -6.02 14.50
C ILE A 14 -4.64 -5.08 15.52
N GLN A 15 -4.54 -5.39 16.80
CA GLN A 15 -5.19 -4.60 17.85
C GLN A 15 -4.61 -3.20 17.95
N LEU A 16 -3.28 -3.07 17.99
CA LEU A 16 -2.61 -1.77 18.03
C LEU A 16 -2.89 -0.95 16.77
N ALA A 17 -2.96 -1.59 15.58
CA ALA A 17 -3.32 -0.90 14.37
C ALA A 17 -4.75 -0.33 14.40
N LEU A 18 -5.71 -1.04 15.01
CA LEU A 18 -7.08 -0.55 15.20
C LEU A 18 -7.12 0.59 16.23
N ASP A 19 -6.46 0.42 17.37
CA ASP A 19 -6.48 1.37 18.49
C ASP A 19 -5.77 2.68 18.15
N THR A 20 -4.70 2.63 17.36
CA THR A 20 -3.86 3.80 17.01
C THR A 20 -4.21 4.40 15.66
N PHE A 21 -5.15 3.83 14.90
CA PHE A 21 -5.52 4.34 13.60
C PHE A 21 -6.12 5.75 13.70
N GLN A 22 -5.24 6.73 13.57
CA GLN A 22 -5.59 8.13 13.39
C GLN A 22 -4.91 8.60 12.12
N ALA A 23 -5.65 8.72 11.02
CA ALA A 23 -5.11 9.21 9.76
C ALA A 23 -4.66 10.68 9.88
N THR A 24 -3.49 10.89 10.49
CA THR A 24 -2.89 12.18 10.76
C THR A 24 -1.57 12.34 10.00
N GLY A 25 -1.26 13.58 9.59
CA GLY A 25 0.01 13.87 8.90
C GLY A 25 0.14 13.25 7.51
N THR A 26 -0.98 13.10 6.80
CA THR A 26 -1.06 12.53 5.44
C THR A 26 -0.68 13.53 4.35
N ASP A 27 -0.73 14.83 4.65
CA ASP A 27 -0.59 15.96 3.73
C ASP A 27 -1.66 16.05 2.61
N PHE A 28 -2.71 15.21 2.63
CA PHE A 28 -3.80 15.33 1.65
C PHE A 28 -4.56 16.66 1.74
N ASP A 29 -4.69 17.24 2.93
CA ASP A 29 -5.27 18.56 3.17
C ASP A 29 -4.45 19.71 2.57
N LYS A 30 -3.16 19.46 2.29
CA LYS A 30 -2.23 20.41 1.67
C LYS A 30 -2.26 20.40 0.14
N VAL A 31 -3.11 19.58 -0.47
CA VAL A 31 -3.32 19.47 -1.91
C VAL A 31 -4.72 19.92 -2.25
N GLN A 32 -4.86 21.01 -2.98
CA GLN A 32 -6.13 21.50 -3.49
C GLN A 32 -6.26 21.22 -4.98
N LEU A 33 -7.25 20.42 -5.39
CA LEU A 33 -7.54 20.16 -6.79
C LEU A 33 -8.34 21.33 -7.39
N ILE A 34 -8.08 21.64 -8.66
CA ILE A 34 -8.85 22.65 -9.40
C ILE A 34 -10.03 21.97 -10.07
N HIS A 35 -11.24 22.28 -9.59
CA HIS A 35 -12.46 21.67 -10.13
C HIS A 35 -13.01 22.39 -11.35
N GLN A 36 -13.89 21.75 -12.09
CA GLN A 36 -14.62 22.33 -13.21
C GLN A 36 -16.04 22.67 -12.79
N SER A 37 -16.41 23.96 -12.80
CA SER A 37 -17.78 24.40 -12.45
C SER A 37 -18.81 23.99 -13.50
N ILE A 38 -18.37 23.70 -14.73
CA ILE A 38 -19.22 23.27 -15.84
C ILE A 38 -18.58 22.01 -16.47
N PRO A 39 -18.77 20.80 -15.88
CA PRO A 39 -18.30 19.57 -16.47
C PRO A 39 -18.95 19.31 -17.82
N SER A 40 -18.21 18.79 -18.79
CA SER A 40 -18.69 18.47 -20.14
C SER A 40 -18.90 16.96 -20.37
N ILE A 41 -18.63 16.15 -19.37
CA ILE A 41 -18.80 14.69 -19.43
C ILE A 41 -19.93 14.21 -18.52
N ASN A 42 -20.55 13.09 -18.90
CA ASN A 42 -21.53 12.42 -18.07
C ASN A 42 -20.85 11.32 -17.24
N LYS A 43 -21.35 11.04 -16.05
CA LYS A 43 -20.82 10.01 -15.16
C LYS A 43 -20.69 8.63 -15.81
N ASN A 44 -21.63 8.23 -16.68
CA ASN A 44 -21.59 6.95 -17.38
C ASN A 44 -20.51 6.85 -18.48
N GLN A 45 -19.80 7.94 -18.77
CA GLN A 45 -18.68 7.99 -19.71
C GLN A 45 -17.33 7.83 -18.99
N ILE A 46 -17.33 7.73 -17.66
CA ILE A 46 -16.13 7.64 -16.87
C ILE A 46 -15.71 6.19 -16.73
N ASP A 47 -14.49 5.90 -17.13
CA ASP A 47 -13.82 4.61 -16.93
C ASP A 47 -12.51 4.83 -16.18
N LEU A 48 -12.50 4.50 -14.89
CA LEU A 48 -11.33 4.56 -14.04
C LEU A 48 -10.58 3.22 -13.96
N SER A 49 -10.84 2.29 -14.89
CA SER A 49 -10.06 1.06 -14.95
C SER A 49 -8.59 1.35 -15.23
N VAL A 50 -7.72 0.52 -14.68
CA VAL A 50 -6.27 0.66 -14.88
C VAL A 50 -5.64 -0.68 -15.23
N LYS A 51 -4.83 -0.69 -16.28
CA LYS A 51 -4.08 -1.88 -16.68
C LYS A 51 -2.70 -1.85 -16.02
N LEU A 52 -2.41 -2.89 -15.25
CA LEU A 52 -1.12 -3.12 -14.62
C LEU A 52 -0.59 -4.47 -15.10
N SER A 53 0.49 -4.47 -15.88
CA SER A 53 1.03 -5.67 -16.51
C SER A 53 -0.03 -6.42 -17.34
N HIS A 54 -0.34 -7.67 -17.00
CA HIS A 54 -1.29 -8.53 -17.72
C HIS A 54 -2.70 -8.52 -17.13
N PHE A 55 -2.94 -7.86 -16.01
CA PHE A 55 -4.26 -7.77 -15.39
C PHE A 55 -4.81 -6.34 -15.39
N THR A 56 -6.12 -6.23 -15.22
CA THR A 56 -6.81 -4.94 -15.21
C THR A 56 -7.59 -4.81 -13.91
N PHE A 57 -7.33 -3.73 -13.18
CA PHE A 57 -8.18 -3.31 -12.07
C PHE A 57 -9.42 -2.64 -12.65
N LYS A 58 -10.59 -3.15 -12.30
CA LYS A 58 -11.85 -2.52 -12.70
C LYS A 58 -12.03 -1.13 -12.09
N HIS A 59 -11.55 -0.97 -10.88
CA HIS A 59 -11.52 0.29 -10.14
C HIS A 59 -10.09 0.53 -9.64
N PRO A 60 -9.60 1.78 -9.59
CA PRO A 60 -8.20 2.07 -9.26
C PRO A 60 -7.95 2.02 -7.74
N VAL A 61 -8.54 1.04 -7.06
CA VAL A 61 -8.36 0.78 -5.64
C VAL A 61 -8.16 -0.71 -5.39
N TYR A 62 -7.45 -1.05 -4.33
CA TYR A 62 -7.25 -2.44 -3.89
C TYR A 62 -7.15 -2.50 -2.36
N ILE A 63 -7.46 -3.66 -1.78
CA ILE A 63 -7.21 -3.93 -0.36
C ILE A 63 -5.72 -4.28 -0.21
N ASN A 64 -4.97 -3.45 0.51
CA ASN A 64 -3.54 -3.65 0.65
C ASN A 64 -3.20 -4.63 1.79
N ALA A 65 -1.96 -5.12 1.79
CA ALA A 65 -1.45 -6.11 2.72
C ALA A 65 -1.58 -5.67 4.19
N MET A 66 -2.15 -6.54 5.03
CA MET A 66 -2.34 -6.27 6.44
C MET A 66 -1.90 -7.44 7.34
N THR A 67 -2.53 -8.61 7.23
CA THR A 67 -2.39 -9.67 8.22
C THR A 67 -2.33 -11.07 7.62
N GLY A 68 -1.99 -12.04 8.47
CA GLY A 68 -1.93 -13.47 8.20
C GLY A 68 -1.15 -14.19 9.31
N GLY A 69 -1.29 -15.52 9.43
CA GLY A 69 -0.52 -16.34 10.36
C GLY A 69 -1.16 -16.57 11.73
N SER A 70 -2.45 -16.30 11.89
CA SER A 70 -3.22 -16.67 13.08
C SER A 70 -4.68 -16.97 12.74
N GLU A 71 -5.44 -17.60 13.62
CA GLU A 71 -6.88 -17.85 13.42
C GLU A 71 -7.68 -16.54 13.25
N ARG A 72 -7.38 -15.53 14.07
CA ARG A 72 -8.00 -14.21 13.92
C ARG A 72 -7.68 -13.61 12.55
N ALA A 73 -6.45 -13.75 12.10
CA ALA A 73 -6.04 -13.29 10.78
C ALA A 73 -6.73 -14.05 9.64
N ALA A 74 -6.98 -15.37 9.79
CA ALA A 74 -7.74 -16.15 8.82
C ALA A 74 -9.17 -15.62 8.66
N LEU A 75 -9.86 -15.31 9.75
CA LEU A 75 -11.20 -14.73 9.70
C LEU A 75 -11.19 -13.37 9.01
N ILE A 76 -10.26 -12.49 9.35
CA ILE A 76 -10.11 -11.18 8.72
C ILE A 76 -9.83 -11.33 7.22
N ASN A 77 -8.88 -12.16 6.82
CA ASN A 77 -8.53 -12.39 5.42
C ASN A 77 -9.70 -12.98 4.62
N LYS A 78 -10.48 -13.89 5.22
CA LYS A 78 -11.72 -14.40 4.65
C LYS A 78 -12.69 -13.26 4.32
N GLN A 79 -12.97 -12.40 5.28
CA GLN A 79 -13.89 -11.27 5.11
C GLN A 79 -13.35 -10.23 4.12
N LEU A 80 -12.05 -9.94 4.13
CA LEU A 80 -11.41 -9.06 3.15
C LEU A 80 -11.52 -9.61 1.71
N ALA A 81 -11.39 -10.92 1.54
CA ALA A 81 -11.56 -11.56 0.24
C ALA A 81 -13.02 -11.45 -0.26
N GLN A 82 -13.99 -11.60 0.63
CA GLN A 82 -15.41 -11.41 0.33
C GLN A 82 -15.70 -9.94 -0.07
N ILE A 83 -15.11 -8.96 0.63
CA ILE A 83 -15.22 -7.54 0.27
C ILE A 83 -14.59 -7.30 -1.11
N ALA A 84 -13.37 -7.80 -1.35
CA ALA A 84 -12.67 -7.65 -2.62
C ALA A 84 -13.48 -8.22 -3.79
N LYS A 85 -14.06 -9.42 -3.62
CA LYS A 85 -14.95 -10.06 -4.59
C LYS A 85 -16.20 -9.24 -4.86
N ALA A 86 -16.91 -8.82 -3.81
CA ALA A 86 -18.15 -8.06 -3.93
C ALA A 86 -17.96 -6.68 -4.58
N CYS A 87 -16.81 -6.06 -4.38
CA CYS A 87 -16.42 -4.76 -4.95
C CYS A 87 -15.63 -4.88 -6.26
N GLN A 88 -15.27 -6.08 -6.69
CA GLN A 88 -14.47 -6.35 -7.89
C GLN A 88 -13.13 -5.57 -7.88
N ILE A 89 -12.45 -5.61 -6.75
CA ILE A 89 -11.14 -4.96 -6.55
C ILE A 89 -10.08 -6.02 -6.17
N PRO A 90 -8.80 -5.79 -6.49
CA PRO A 90 -7.72 -6.67 -6.06
C PRO A 90 -7.53 -6.64 -4.55
N MET A 91 -6.83 -7.66 -4.02
CA MET A 91 -6.37 -7.65 -2.64
C MET A 91 -4.97 -8.25 -2.50
N ALA A 92 -4.25 -7.79 -1.48
CA ALA A 92 -2.99 -8.38 -1.02
C ALA A 92 -3.16 -8.98 0.37
N VAL A 93 -2.47 -10.10 0.64
CA VAL A 93 -2.36 -10.66 2.00
C VAL A 93 -1.19 -10.03 2.76
N GLY A 94 -1.18 -10.14 4.08
CA GLY A 94 0.00 -9.80 4.88
C GLY A 94 1.16 -10.75 4.62
N SER A 95 2.33 -10.43 5.21
CA SER A 95 3.55 -11.26 5.01
C SER A 95 3.30 -12.74 5.27
N ILE A 96 3.56 -13.56 4.27
CA ILE A 96 3.32 -15.00 4.28
C ILE A 96 4.44 -15.81 5.00
N HIS A 97 5.42 -15.10 5.57
CA HIS A 97 6.58 -15.71 6.24
C HIS A 97 6.21 -16.78 7.27
N SER A 98 5.09 -16.63 8.00
CA SER A 98 4.62 -17.64 8.96
C SER A 98 4.24 -18.95 8.27
N ALA A 99 3.52 -18.91 7.15
CA ALA A 99 3.13 -20.11 6.40
C ALA A 99 4.32 -20.84 5.74
N LEU A 100 5.38 -20.10 5.42
CA LEU A 100 6.62 -20.73 4.91
C LEU A 100 7.35 -21.57 5.98
N LYS A 101 7.07 -21.35 7.25
CA LYS A 101 7.69 -22.03 8.41
C LYS A 101 6.76 -23.03 9.10
N ASP A 102 5.47 -22.71 9.16
CA ASP A 102 4.46 -23.53 9.82
C ASP A 102 3.27 -23.79 8.88
N PRO A 103 3.09 -25.05 8.42
CA PRO A 103 1.96 -25.42 7.58
C PRO A 103 0.58 -25.13 8.22
N ASN A 104 0.47 -25.10 9.55
CA ASN A 104 -0.80 -24.79 10.21
C ASN A 104 -1.21 -23.32 10.00
N ALA A 105 -0.27 -22.43 9.66
CA ALA A 105 -0.55 -21.04 9.36
C ALA A 105 -1.04 -20.81 7.90
N GLU A 106 -0.90 -21.81 7.01
CA GLU A 106 -1.22 -21.67 5.58
C GLU A 106 -2.67 -21.27 5.34
N TYR A 107 -3.61 -21.88 6.07
CA TYR A 107 -5.04 -21.59 5.92
C TYR A 107 -5.37 -20.10 6.10
N SER A 108 -4.64 -19.42 6.99
CA SER A 108 -4.87 -17.98 7.21
C SER A 108 -4.60 -17.11 5.97
N PHE A 109 -3.96 -17.66 4.96
CA PHE A 109 -3.66 -17.03 3.68
C PHE A 109 -4.46 -17.66 2.52
N THR A 110 -4.52 -19.00 2.43
CA THR A 110 -5.18 -19.69 1.32
C THR A 110 -6.68 -19.43 1.27
N VAL A 111 -7.31 -19.16 2.42
CA VAL A 111 -8.73 -18.80 2.52
C VAL A 111 -9.11 -17.65 1.57
N VAL A 112 -8.18 -16.75 1.22
CA VAL A 112 -8.50 -15.64 0.30
C VAL A 112 -8.77 -16.14 -1.12
N ARG A 113 -8.03 -17.14 -1.60
CA ARG A 113 -8.25 -17.75 -2.92
C ARG A 113 -9.53 -18.62 -2.91
N GLU A 114 -9.83 -19.28 -1.81
CA GLU A 114 -11.07 -20.04 -1.64
C GLU A 114 -12.30 -19.14 -1.74
N GLU A 115 -12.29 -17.99 -1.06
CA GLU A 115 -13.42 -17.03 -1.06
C GLU A 115 -13.53 -16.20 -2.34
N ASN A 116 -12.39 -15.93 -3.00
CA ASN A 116 -12.32 -15.11 -4.21
C ASN A 116 -11.48 -15.82 -5.30
N PRO A 117 -12.00 -16.94 -5.87
CA PRO A 117 -11.24 -17.80 -6.77
C PRO A 117 -10.78 -17.09 -8.06
N ASP A 118 -11.57 -16.16 -8.58
CA ASP A 118 -11.29 -15.44 -9.83
C ASP A 118 -10.70 -14.03 -9.58
N GLY A 119 -10.48 -13.66 -8.32
CA GLY A 119 -9.99 -12.33 -7.95
C GLY A 119 -8.48 -12.18 -8.17
N ILE A 120 -8.06 -10.94 -8.40
CA ILE A 120 -6.63 -10.59 -8.44
C ILE A 120 -6.10 -10.57 -7.01
N ILE A 121 -5.17 -11.48 -6.70
CA ILE A 121 -4.60 -11.65 -5.36
C ILE A 121 -3.09 -11.48 -5.42
N PHE A 122 -2.56 -10.65 -4.53
CA PHE A 122 -1.13 -10.45 -4.36
C PHE A 122 -0.63 -11.23 -3.15
N SER A 123 0.42 -12.02 -3.34
CA SER A 123 1.22 -12.54 -2.24
C SER A 123 2.13 -11.45 -1.68
N ASN A 124 2.65 -11.64 -0.46
CA ASN A 124 3.51 -10.67 0.19
C ASN A 124 4.61 -11.36 1.00
N VAL A 125 5.85 -10.91 0.81
CA VAL A 125 7.04 -11.37 1.53
C VAL A 125 7.92 -10.20 1.96
N GLY A 126 8.82 -10.42 2.93
CA GLY A 126 9.86 -9.46 3.28
C GLY A 126 11.02 -9.46 2.29
N ALA A 127 11.79 -8.40 2.25
CA ALA A 127 12.98 -8.30 1.40
C ALA A 127 14.15 -9.22 1.86
N ASP A 128 14.04 -9.81 3.04
CA ASP A 128 14.95 -10.83 3.59
C ASP A 128 14.78 -12.22 2.96
N ILE A 129 13.65 -12.46 2.27
CA ILE A 129 13.28 -13.77 1.72
C ILE A 129 14.00 -14.03 0.38
N GLY A 130 14.60 -15.23 0.23
CA GLY A 130 15.16 -15.68 -1.04
C GLY A 130 14.10 -16.11 -2.07
N TYR A 131 14.45 -16.11 -3.36
CA TYR A 131 13.51 -16.34 -4.47
C TYR A 131 12.73 -17.66 -4.41
N LYS A 132 13.31 -18.74 -3.86
CA LYS A 132 12.60 -20.04 -3.70
C LYS A 132 11.40 -19.92 -2.76
N ASN A 133 11.54 -19.18 -1.68
CA ASN A 133 10.44 -18.94 -0.73
C ASN A 133 9.44 -17.92 -1.30
N ALA A 134 9.90 -16.95 -2.08
CA ALA A 134 9.04 -16.06 -2.83
C ALA A 134 8.17 -16.83 -3.83
N GLN A 135 8.74 -17.79 -4.58
CA GLN A 135 7.99 -18.67 -5.49
C GLN A 135 6.95 -19.51 -4.73
N LYS A 136 7.34 -20.16 -3.62
CA LYS A 136 6.39 -20.92 -2.79
C LYS A 136 5.21 -20.05 -2.32
N SER A 137 5.46 -18.78 -2.00
CA SER A 137 4.40 -17.85 -1.57
C SER A 137 3.42 -17.53 -2.70
N ILE A 138 3.90 -17.47 -3.93
CA ILE A 138 3.08 -17.27 -5.13
C ILE A 138 2.25 -18.53 -5.39
N ASP A 139 2.90 -19.70 -5.38
CA ASP A 139 2.25 -20.99 -5.66
C ASP A 139 1.14 -21.29 -4.64
N LEU A 140 1.39 -21.04 -3.36
CA LEU A 140 0.43 -21.26 -2.28
C LEU A 140 -0.89 -20.50 -2.47
N LEU A 141 -0.81 -19.28 -2.99
CA LEU A 141 -1.98 -18.42 -3.23
C LEU A 141 -2.46 -18.42 -4.67
N GLN A 142 -1.74 -19.08 -5.58
CA GLN A 142 -1.91 -18.85 -7.01
C GLN A 142 -1.95 -17.34 -7.30
N ALA A 143 -0.95 -16.65 -6.78
CA ALA A 143 -0.96 -15.19 -6.75
C ALA A 143 -0.66 -14.57 -8.12
N ASP A 144 -1.36 -13.49 -8.45
CA ASP A 144 -1.24 -12.76 -9.72
C ASP A 144 -0.06 -11.78 -9.71
N ALA A 145 0.39 -11.36 -8.52
CA ALA A 145 1.57 -10.51 -8.30
C ALA A 145 2.20 -10.80 -6.94
N LEU A 146 3.43 -10.35 -6.77
CA LEU A 146 4.17 -10.43 -5.52
C LEU A 146 4.49 -9.03 -5.00
N GLN A 147 4.03 -8.70 -3.80
CA GLN A 147 4.56 -7.57 -3.04
C GLN A 147 5.80 -8.01 -2.25
N ILE A 148 6.88 -7.25 -2.34
CA ILE A 148 8.03 -7.36 -1.45
C ILE A 148 8.03 -6.12 -0.56
N HIS A 149 7.76 -6.31 0.72
CA HIS A 149 7.77 -5.17 1.64
C HIS A 149 9.19 -4.87 2.14
N VAL A 150 9.47 -3.57 2.24
CA VAL A 150 10.68 -3.02 2.83
C VAL A 150 10.27 -2.20 4.06
N ASN A 151 10.78 -2.56 5.23
CA ASN A 151 10.31 -2.06 6.51
C ASN A 151 11.46 -1.76 7.49
N ALA A 152 12.60 -1.30 6.99
CA ALA A 152 13.80 -1.07 7.80
C ALA A 152 13.54 -0.21 9.07
N PRO A 153 12.75 0.88 9.02
CA PRO A 153 12.45 1.62 10.24
C PRO A 153 11.66 0.80 11.28
N GLN A 154 10.71 -0.03 10.82
CA GLN A 154 9.97 -0.94 11.71
C GLN A 154 10.92 -1.94 12.36
N GLU A 155 11.78 -2.60 11.58
CA GLU A 155 12.74 -3.59 12.08
C GLU A 155 13.68 -2.99 13.13
N LEU A 156 14.21 -1.80 12.87
CA LEU A 156 15.12 -1.12 13.80
C LEU A 156 14.46 -0.67 15.12
N ILE A 157 13.15 -0.44 15.12
CA ILE A 157 12.38 -0.07 16.32
C ILE A 157 11.92 -1.31 17.07
N MET A 158 11.59 -2.38 16.36
CA MET A 158 11.12 -3.65 16.91
C MET A 158 12.18 -4.28 17.82
N PRO A 159 11.86 -4.70 19.07
CA PRO A 159 12.85 -5.27 19.98
C PRO A 159 13.60 -6.49 19.43
N GLU A 160 12.93 -7.30 18.63
CA GLU A 160 13.45 -8.52 17.99
C GLU A 160 13.74 -8.36 16.50
N GLY A 161 13.80 -7.13 15.99
CA GLY A 161 13.93 -6.84 14.57
C GLY A 161 15.36 -6.96 14.03
N ASP A 162 15.46 -7.01 12.73
CA ASP A 162 16.74 -7.07 12.02
C ASP A 162 17.44 -5.71 11.96
N THR A 163 18.76 -5.74 11.86
CA THR A 163 19.62 -4.55 11.76
C THR A 163 20.51 -4.56 10.51
N GLU A 164 20.46 -5.63 9.71
CA GLU A 164 21.28 -5.83 8.52
C GLU A 164 20.42 -5.88 7.26
N PHE A 165 20.51 -4.85 6.41
CA PHE A 165 19.64 -4.67 5.23
C PHE A 165 20.40 -4.66 3.90
N GLU A 166 21.72 -4.78 3.92
CA GLU A 166 22.59 -4.69 2.75
C GLU A 166 22.29 -5.75 1.66
N HIS A 167 21.76 -6.91 2.07
CA HIS A 167 21.39 -8.00 1.20
C HIS A 167 20.03 -7.81 0.50
N TRP A 168 19.18 -6.87 0.94
CA TRP A 168 17.82 -6.72 0.43
C TRP A 168 17.76 -6.44 -1.08
N LEU A 169 18.59 -5.52 -1.59
CA LEU A 169 18.59 -5.22 -3.02
C LEU A 169 19.02 -6.42 -3.87
N THR A 170 19.96 -7.22 -3.37
CA THR A 170 20.39 -8.47 -4.06
C THR A 170 19.27 -9.49 -4.07
N ASN A 171 18.61 -9.72 -2.94
CA ASN A 171 17.46 -10.64 -2.86
C ASN A 171 16.31 -10.20 -3.77
N ILE A 172 15.95 -8.93 -3.75
CA ILE A 172 14.90 -8.38 -4.62
C ILE A 172 15.23 -8.60 -6.10
N LYS A 173 16.48 -8.37 -6.50
CA LYS A 173 16.95 -8.61 -7.86
C LYS A 173 16.84 -10.08 -8.24
N GLU A 174 17.31 -10.99 -7.40
CA GLU A 174 17.20 -12.43 -7.62
C GLU A 174 15.73 -12.88 -7.72
N ILE A 175 14.86 -12.40 -6.85
CA ILE A 175 13.42 -12.71 -6.93
C ILE A 175 12.88 -12.26 -8.28
N LYS A 176 13.12 -11.02 -8.68
CA LYS A 176 12.65 -10.46 -9.95
C LYS A 176 13.13 -11.24 -11.16
N GLU A 177 14.34 -11.80 -11.12
CA GLU A 177 14.93 -12.59 -12.22
C GLU A 177 14.36 -14.01 -12.34
N HIS A 178 13.81 -14.56 -11.26
CA HIS A 178 13.38 -15.97 -11.19
C HIS A 178 11.87 -16.17 -11.18
N ILE A 179 11.07 -15.15 -10.89
CA ILE A 179 9.62 -15.26 -10.86
C ILE A 179 8.95 -14.61 -12.06
N SER A 180 7.80 -15.17 -12.48
CA SER A 180 7.09 -14.76 -13.70
C SER A 180 6.02 -13.70 -13.46
N VAL A 181 5.53 -13.56 -12.22
CA VAL A 181 4.50 -12.57 -11.89
C VAL A 181 5.13 -11.19 -11.63
N PRO A 182 4.38 -10.08 -11.80
CA PRO A 182 4.87 -8.75 -11.46
C PRO A 182 5.32 -8.64 -10.02
N VAL A 183 6.46 -7.97 -9.80
CA VAL A 183 7.00 -7.66 -8.47
C VAL A 183 6.75 -6.21 -8.14
N ILE A 184 6.15 -5.96 -6.97
CA ILE A 184 5.84 -4.64 -6.45
C ILE A 184 6.66 -4.42 -5.18
N ILE A 185 7.56 -3.45 -5.16
CA ILE A 185 8.26 -3.09 -3.92
C ILE A 185 7.38 -2.17 -3.12
N LYS A 186 7.08 -2.57 -1.89
CA LYS A 186 6.13 -1.87 -1.02
C LYS A 186 6.79 -1.42 0.27
N GLU A 187 6.62 -0.15 0.59
CA GLU A 187 6.90 0.38 1.93
C GLU A 187 5.72 0.08 2.88
N VAL A 188 5.86 0.31 4.17
CA VAL A 188 4.87 -0.13 5.19
C VAL A 188 4.28 1.02 6.01
N GLY A 189 4.57 2.27 5.68
CA GLY A 189 4.02 3.44 6.35
C GLY A 189 5.04 4.56 6.63
N PHE A 190 6.26 4.45 6.05
CA PHE A 190 7.28 5.48 6.17
C PHE A 190 7.57 6.20 4.84
N GLY A 191 6.92 5.75 3.74
CA GLY A 191 7.08 6.37 2.43
C GLY A 191 8.39 6.04 1.72
N MET A 192 8.47 6.44 0.46
CA MET A 192 9.67 6.24 -0.36
C MET A 192 10.21 7.58 -0.85
N SER A 193 11.51 7.78 -0.73
CA SER A 193 12.21 8.88 -1.39
C SER A 193 12.51 8.57 -2.85
N ALA A 194 12.80 9.60 -3.65
CA ALA A 194 13.26 9.46 -5.03
C ALA A 194 14.48 8.55 -5.13
N GLU A 195 15.42 8.67 -4.19
CA GLU A 195 16.61 7.84 -4.15
C GLU A 195 16.29 6.35 -3.93
N THR A 196 15.31 6.03 -3.10
CA THR A 196 14.84 4.63 -2.90
C THR A 196 14.19 4.09 -4.16
N ILE A 197 13.28 4.86 -4.77
CA ILE A 197 12.62 4.49 -6.03
C ILE A 197 13.64 4.27 -7.14
N GLN A 198 14.65 5.15 -7.25
CA GLN A 198 15.72 4.98 -8.25
C GLN A 198 16.56 3.72 -8.01
N LYS A 199 16.87 3.38 -6.74
CA LYS A 199 17.62 2.14 -6.41
C LYS A 199 16.86 0.89 -6.88
N VAL A 200 15.56 0.78 -6.60
CA VAL A 200 14.77 -0.38 -7.01
C VAL A 200 14.53 -0.41 -8.53
N LYS A 201 14.39 0.75 -9.16
CA LYS A 201 14.32 0.86 -10.63
C LYS A 201 15.60 0.34 -11.28
N ASN A 202 16.78 0.68 -10.75
CA ASN A 202 18.08 0.28 -11.30
C ASN A 202 18.29 -1.23 -11.33
N ILE A 203 17.59 -1.99 -10.50
CA ILE A 203 17.59 -3.47 -10.51
C ILE A 203 16.43 -4.06 -11.33
N GLY A 204 15.72 -3.23 -12.12
CA GLY A 204 14.69 -3.64 -13.06
C GLY A 204 13.28 -3.78 -12.48
N ILE A 205 13.02 -3.26 -11.28
CA ILE A 205 11.66 -3.17 -10.73
C ILE A 205 10.87 -2.11 -11.51
N GLN A 206 9.63 -2.47 -11.84
CA GLN A 206 8.71 -1.62 -12.60
C GLN A 206 7.56 -1.06 -11.74
N TYR A 207 7.29 -1.66 -10.57
CA TYR A 207 6.14 -1.30 -9.72
C TYR A 207 6.61 -1.00 -8.29
N VAL A 208 6.15 0.11 -7.75
CA VAL A 208 6.33 0.46 -6.33
C VAL A 208 4.99 0.84 -5.69
N ASP A 209 4.79 0.49 -4.43
CA ASP A 209 3.75 1.04 -3.58
C ASP A 209 4.43 1.90 -2.51
N VAL A 210 4.27 3.19 -2.61
CA VAL A 210 5.02 4.15 -1.78
C VAL A 210 4.65 4.09 -0.31
N SER A 211 3.47 3.62 0.05
CA SER A 211 2.97 3.40 1.42
C SER A 211 3.49 4.42 2.44
N GLY A 212 3.04 5.67 2.28
CA GLY A 212 3.55 6.77 3.07
C GLY A 212 2.96 6.85 4.47
N ARG A 213 3.55 7.75 5.27
CA ARG A 213 3.09 8.08 6.61
C ARG A 213 1.66 8.67 6.57
N GLY A 214 0.89 8.36 7.61
CA GLY A 214 -0.47 8.89 7.79
C GLY A 214 -1.55 7.81 7.93
N GLY A 215 -1.20 6.52 7.77
CA GLY A 215 -2.04 5.37 8.08
C GLY A 215 -1.57 4.66 9.35
N THR A 216 -1.42 3.33 9.28
CA THR A 216 -0.82 2.53 10.34
C THR A 216 0.59 3.03 10.64
N ASN A 217 0.86 3.34 11.90
CA ASN A 217 2.16 3.86 12.34
C ASN A 217 2.96 2.75 13.01
N PHE A 218 3.78 2.05 12.24
CA PHE A 218 4.61 0.97 12.79
C PHE A 218 5.70 1.47 13.75
N ALA A 219 6.14 2.73 13.67
CA ALA A 219 7.04 3.28 14.68
C ALA A 219 6.38 3.33 16.05
N ASP A 220 5.13 3.79 16.11
CA ASP A 220 4.37 3.81 17.36
C ASP A 220 4.02 2.40 17.85
N ILE A 221 3.53 1.52 16.96
CA ILE A 221 3.19 0.14 17.27
C ILE A 221 4.38 -0.59 17.90
N GLU A 222 5.55 -0.55 17.26
CA GLU A 222 6.73 -1.24 17.77
C GLU A 222 7.28 -0.57 19.04
N ASN A 223 7.18 0.76 19.14
CA ASN A 223 7.55 1.47 20.36
C ASN A 223 6.65 1.10 21.55
N GLN A 224 5.35 0.88 21.33
CA GLN A 224 4.43 0.40 22.38
C GLN A 224 4.80 -1.01 22.89
N ARG A 225 5.41 -1.85 22.06
CA ARG A 225 5.90 -3.18 22.42
C ARG A 225 7.23 -3.15 23.19
N ARG A 226 7.97 -2.04 23.12
CA ARG A 226 9.24 -1.86 23.85
C ARG A 226 8.98 -1.63 25.34
N PRO A 227 9.74 -2.26 26.24
CA PRO A 227 9.57 -2.06 27.69
C PRO A 227 9.73 -0.61 28.12
N LEU A 228 10.67 0.13 27.51
CA LEU A 228 10.98 1.52 27.85
C LEU A 228 10.19 2.54 27.03
N LYS A 229 9.56 2.14 25.92
CA LYS A 229 8.86 3.02 24.96
C LYS A 229 9.70 4.23 24.54
N ASP A 230 10.99 4.01 24.34
CA ASP A 230 12.05 5.05 24.21
C ASP A 230 12.26 5.55 22.77
N MET A 231 11.47 5.03 21.79
CA MET A 231 11.58 5.39 20.38
C MET A 231 10.46 6.31 19.87
N ALA A 232 9.70 6.95 20.76
CA ALA A 232 8.58 7.81 20.39
C ALA A 232 8.98 9.00 19.50
N PHE A 233 10.25 9.43 19.54
CA PHE A 233 10.78 10.48 18.65
C PHE A 233 10.76 10.10 17.16
N LEU A 234 10.58 8.80 16.82
CA LEU A 234 10.43 8.31 15.46
C LEU A 234 8.97 8.21 15.00
N ASN A 235 7.98 8.54 15.83
CA ASN A 235 6.57 8.43 15.45
C ASN A 235 6.18 9.26 14.22
N MET A 236 6.93 10.31 13.91
CA MET A 236 6.74 11.16 12.72
C MET A 236 7.83 10.93 11.65
N TRP A 237 8.60 9.87 11.75
CA TRP A 237 9.64 9.55 10.78
C TRP A 237 9.08 9.18 9.42
N GLY A 238 9.80 9.54 8.35
CA GLY A 238 9.48 9.21 6.96
C GLY A 238 8.65 10.29 6.24
N GLN A 239 8.35 10.00 4.97
CA GLN A 239 7.57 10.85 4.09
C GLN A 239 6.08 10.48 4.17
N SER A 240 5.20 11.47 4.05
CA SER A 240 3.78 11.21 3.84
C SER A 240 3.53 10.56 2.47
N THR A 241 2.33 10.03 2.26
CA THR A 241 1.91 9.50 0.96
C THR A 241 2.00 10.57 -0.14
N VAL A 242 1.57 11.79 0.16
CA VAL A 242 1.67 12.92 -0.77
C VAL A 242 3.12 13.26 -1.09
N GLN A 243 3.99 13.35 -0.08
CA GLN A 243 5.42 13.60 -0.28
C GLN A 243 6.06 12.51 -1.14
N SER A 244 5.76 11.24 -0.87
CA SER A 244 6.32 10.10 -1.63
C SER A 244 5.85 10.07 -3.09
N LEU A 245 4.61 10.47 -3.38
CA LEU A 245 4.12 10.65 -4.74
C LEU A 245 4.83 11.80 -5.46
N ILE A 246 5.11 12.89 -4.76
CA ILE A 246 5.92 13.99 -5.29
C ILE A 246 7.34 13.50 -5.59
N GLU A 247 7.98 12.77 -4.67
CA GLU A 247 9.30 12.18 -4.86
C GLU A 247 9.37 11.28 -6.11
N ALA A 248 8.35 10.44 -6.33
CA ALA A 248 8.25 9.61 -7.52
C ALA A 248 8.11 10.45 -8.79
N LYS A 249 7.29 11.51 -8.76
CA LYS A 249 7.06 12.40 -9.89
C LYS A 249 8.31 13.21 -10.27
N LEU A 250 9.13 13.62 -9.29
CA LEU A 250 10.37 14.35 -9.52
C LEU A 250 11.42 13.55 -10.31
N LEU A 251 11.37 12.22 -10.26
CA LEU A 251 12.28 11.38 -11.03
C LEU A 251 11.96 11.34 -12.53
N ALA A 252 10.75 11.75 -12.95
CA ALA A 252 10.27 11.66 -14.33
C ALA A 252 10.57 10.29 -14.98
N THR A 253 10.28 9.21 -14.26
CA THR A 253 10.61 7.85 -14.70
C THR A 253 9.39 7.12 -15.24
N ASP A 254 9.63 5.97 -15.89
CA ASP A 254 8.65 5.01 -16.37
C ASP A 254 8.21 3.98 -15.31
N ILE A 255 8.52 4.21 -14.03
CA ILE A 255 8.09 3.34 -12.95
C ILE A 255 6.59 3.54 -12.67
N HIS A 256 5.88 2.44 -12.50
CA HIS A 256 4.47 2.45 -12.13
C HIS A 256 4.31 2.61 -10.62
N VAL A 257 3.59 3.63 -10.19
CA VAL A 257 3.44 3.97 -8.78
C VAL A 257 2.05 3.59 -8.30
N LEU A 258 1.99 2.77 -7.27
CA LEU A 258 0.83 2.55 -6.44
C LEU A 258 0.96 3.42 -5.19
N ALA A 259 -0.16 3.87 -4.65
CA ALA A 259 -0.15 4.69 -3.45
C ALA A 259 -0.95 4.02 -2.32
N SER A 260 -0.41 4.02 -1.14
CA SER A 260 -1.13 3.65 0.07
C SER A 260 -0.60 4.44 1.27
N GLY A 261 -1.25 4.33 2.41
CA GLY A 261 -0.90 5.07 3.62
C GLY A 261 -1.81 6.28 3.86
N GLY A 262 -2.68 6.18 4.86
CA GLY A 262 -3.51 7.28 5.35
C GLY A 262 -4.68 7.72 4.47
N VAL A 263 -4.99 7.01 3.41
CA VAL A 263 -6.18 7.27 2.58
C VAL A 263 -7.43 6.89 3.37
N LYS A 264 -8.31 7.86 3.63
CA LYS A 264 -9.49 7.71 4.49
C LYS A 264 -10.83 8.06 3.84
N ASN A 265 -10.80 8.61 2.63
CA ASN A 265 -11.98 9.00 1.88
C ASN A 265 -11.70 8.99 0.37
N PRO A 266 -12.73 9.03 -0.49
CA PRO A 266 -12.56 9.03 -1.95
C PRO A 266 -11.78 10.21 -2.52
N LEU A 267 -11.82 11.37 -1.86
CA LEU A 267 -11.06 12.54 -2.31
C LEU A 267 -9.56 12.34 -2.14
N ASP A 268 -9.14 11.72 -1.02
CA ASP A 268 -7.73 11.35 -0.82
C ASP A 268 -7.26 10.37 -1.90
N ALA A 269 -8.11 9.37 -2.25
CA ALA A 269 -7.81 8.43 -3.32
C ALA A 269 -7.65 9.12 -4.69
N ILE A 270 -8.56 10.04 -5.03
CA ILE A 270 -8.46 10.83 -6.26
C ILE A 270 -7.20 11.72 -6.24
N LYS A 271 -6.83 12.31 -5.11
CA LYS A 271 -5.59 13.08 -4.99
C LYS A 271 -4.35 12.22 -5.26
N CYS A 272 -4.32 10.96 -4.80
CA CYS A 272 -3.25 10.03 -5.16
C CYS A 272 -3.15 9.83 -6.68
N LEU A 273 -4.28 9.60 -7.36
CA LEU A 273 -4.32 9.41 -8.82
C LEU A 273 -3.87 10.67 -9.57
N VAL A 274 -4.32 11.85 -9.15
CA VAL A 274 -3.89 13.16 -9.71
C VAL A 274 -2.39 13.38 -9.51
N LEU A 275 -1.85 12.99 -8.37
CA LEU A 275 -0.41 13.08 -8.09
C LEU A 275 0.44 12.02 -8.81
N GLY A 276 -0.18 11.13 -9.59
CA GLY A 276 0.52 10.22 -10.48
C GLY A 276 0.40 8.74 -10.15
N ALA A 277 -0.25 8.36 -9.05
CA ALA A 277 -0.52 6.95 -8.76
C ALA A 277 -1.43 6.33 -9.83
N GLU A 278 -1.26 5.03 -10.07
CA GLU A 278 -2.13 4.25 -10.96
C GLU A 278 -3.28 3.58 -10.20
N ALA A 279 -3.02 3.16 -8.96
CA ALA A 279 -4.02 2.62 -8.08
C ALA A 279 -3.72 2.96 -6.61
N VAL A 280 -4.74 2.81 -5.76
CA VAL A 280 -4.71 3.23 -4.36
C VAL A 280 -5.00 2.06 -3.44
N GLY A 281 -4.07 1.74 -2.55
CA GLY A 281 -4.20 0.69 -1.55
C GLY A 281 -4.87 1.19 -0.27
N LEU A 282 -5.90 0.49 0.16
CA LEU A 282 -6.63 0.75 1.40
C LEU A 282 -6.34 -0.38 2.40
N SER A 283 -5.79 -0.05 3.57
CA SER A 283 -5.54 -1.01 4.65
C SER A 283 -6.36 -0.68 5.88
N GLY A 284 -5.86 0.22 6.71
CA GLY A 284 -6.49 0.58 7.98
C GLY A 284 -7.92 1.09 7.84
N TYR A 285 -8.26 1.78 6.75
CA TYR A 285 -9.63 2.20 6.47
C TYR A 285 -10.59 1.00 6.40
N VAL A 286 -10.26 -0.01 5.58
CA VAL A 286 -11.12 -1.19 5.39
C VAL A 286 -11.16 -2.03 6.66
N LEU A 287 -10.01 -2.22 7.33
CA LEU A 287 -9.93 -2.99 8.58
C LEU A 287 -10.78 -2.36 9.69
N LYS A 288 -10.72 -1.04 9.83
CA LYS A 288 -11.54 -0.31 10.80
C LYS A 288 -13.02 -0.40 10.51
N GLN A 289 -13.44 -0.24 9.25
CA GLN A 289 -14.84 -0.43 8.86
C GLN A 289 -15.33 -1.84 9.17
N LEU A 290 -14.50 -2.85 8.89
CA LEU A 290 -14.83 -4.24 9.16
C LEU A 290 -14.97 -4.54 10.66
N ASP A 291 -14.09 -4.00 11.49
CA ASP A 291 -14.10 -4.15 12.93
C ASP A 291 -15.29 -3.45 13.59
N GLU A 292 -15.60 -2.22 13.16
CA GLU A 292 -16.67 -1.40 13.75
C GLU A 292 -18.07 -1.79 13.27
N PHE A 293 -18.23 -2.16 11.99
CA PHE A 293 -19.54 -2.28 11.35
C PHE A 293 -19.83 -3.66 10.74
N GLY A 294 -18.85 -4.55 10.69
CA GLY A 294 -18.97 -5.89 10.13
C GLY A 294 -18.96 -5.94 8.61
N LEU A 295 -19.08 -7.16 8.07
CA LEU A 295 -18.85 -7.47 6.65
C LEU A 295 -19.78 -6.75 5.69
N GLU A 296 -21.09 -6.91 5.86
CA GLU A 296 -22.09 -6.38 4.90
C GLU A 296 -22.01 -4.86 4.80
N HIS A 297 -21.91 -4.19 5.94
CA HIS A 297 -21.79 -2.75 5.98
C HIS A 297 -20.48 -2.25 5.32
N THR A 298 -19.37 -2.99 5.53
CA THR A 298 -18.10 -2.66 4.89
C THR A 298 -18.16 -2.84 3.37
N ILE A 299 -18.85 -3.87 2.88
CA ILE A 299 -19.11 -4.05 1.42
C ILE A 299 -19.86 -2.84 0.86
N ASP A 300 -20.92 -2.40 1.52
CA ASP A 300 -21.71 -1.26 1.06
C ASP A 300 -20.92 0.05 1.12
N ASN A 301 -20.16 0.28 2.18
CA ASN A 301 -19.28 1.43 2.30
C ASN A 301 -18.19 1.46 1.21
N MET A 302 -17.60 0.31 0.88
CA MET A 302 -16.60 0.22 -0.18
C MET A 302 -17.21 0.47 -1.57
N LYS A 303 -18.41 -0.02 -1.84
CA LYS A 303 -19.13 0.32 -3.08
C LYS A 303 -19.42 1.81 -3.16
N GLN A 304 -19.86 2.43 -2.06
CA GLN A 304 -20.07 3.88 -1.99
C GLN A 304 -18.77 4.66 -2.17
N PHE A 305 -17.68 4.21 -1.55
CA PHE A 305 -16.35 4.82 -1.72
C PHE A 305 -15.96 4.87 -3.21
N ILE A 306 -16.10 3.74 -3.91
CA ILE A 306 -15.82 3.65 -5.36
C ILE A 306 -16.73 4.59 -6.14
N GLU A 307 -18.04 4.55 -5.88
CA GLU A 307 -19.03 5.41 -6.54
C GLU A 307 -18.71 6.90 -6.36
N GLN A 308 -18.30 7.30 -5.17
CA GLN A 308 -17.90 8.68 -4.87
C GLN A 308 -16.63 9.10 -5.60
N MET A 309 -15.69 8.17 -5.87
CA MET A 309 -14.54 8.47 -6.74
C MET A 309 -14.99 8.85 -8.16
N TYR A 310 -15.98 8.18 -8.72
CA TYR A 310 -16.54 8.53 -10.04
C TYR A 310 -17.26 9.90 -10.01
N ILE A 311 -17.93 10.25 -8.91
CA ILE A 311 -18.52 11.59 -8.74
C ILE A 311 -17.40 12.65 -8.74
N ILE A 312 -16.31 12.44 -8.01
CA ILE A 312 -15.20 13.40 -7.96
C ILE A 312 -14.52 13.51 -9.32
N ALA A 313 -14.31 12.41 -10.02
CA ALA A 313 -13.76 12.42 -11.38
C ALA A 313 -14.66 13.25 -12.35
N ASN A 314 -15.99 13.12 -12.22
CA ASN A 314 -16.91 13.95 -12.98
C ASN A 314 -16.76 15.46 -12.67
N LEU A 315 -16.67 15.83 -11.38
CA LEU A 315 -16.43 17.22 -10.96
C LEU A 315 -15.10 17.78 -11.47
N LEU A 316 -14.13 16.92 -11.75
CA LEU A 316 -12.84 17.26 -12.33
C LEU A 316 -12.86 17.21 -13.87
N ASN A 317 -13.99 16.86 -14.50
CA ASN A 317 -14.13 16.65 -15.95
C ASN A 317 -13.13 15.61 -16.50
N ALA A 318 -12.84 14.57 -15.70
CA ALA A 318 -11.91 13.49 -16.03
C ALA A 318 -12.66 12.20 -16.34
N SER A 319 -12.51 11.67 -17.55
CA SER A 319 -13.19 10.45 -18.00
C SER A 319 -12.37 9.17 -17.75
N LYS A 320 -11.07 9.29 -17.51
CA LYS A 320 -10.13 8.18 -17.31
C LYS A 320 -8.94 8.59 -16.45
N ILE A 321 -8.13 7.60 -16.04
CA ILE A 321 -6.94 7.85 -15.18
C ILE A 321 -5.96 8.86 -15.79
N SER A 322 -5.71 8.81 -17.10
CA SER A 322 -4.80 9.78 -17.73
C SER A 322 -5.32 11.21 -17.65
N ASP A 323 -6.63 11.42 -17.64
CA ASP A 323 -7.21 12.75 -17.48
C ASP A 323 -7.02 13.25 -16.05
N LEU A 324 -7.18 12.37 -15.03
CA LEU A 324 -6.89 12.68 -13.63
C LEU A 324 -5.44 13.14 -13.45
N LYS A 325 -4.49 12.46 -14.09
CA LYS A 325 -3.06 12.84 -14.03
C LYS A 325 -2.75 14.20 -14.66
N ALA A 326 -3.67 14.74 -15.47
CA ALA A 326 -3.56 16.05 -16.13
C ALA A 326 -4.31 17.17 -15.38
N ILE A 327 -4.97 16.87 -14.26
CA ILE A 327 -5.69 17.86 -13.47
C ILE A 327 -4.72 18.81 -12.78
N ASP A 328 -5.02 20.11 -12.86
CA ASP A 328 -4.29 21.14 -12.14
C ASP A 328 -4.58 21.08 -10.63
N TYR A 329 -3.57 21.34 -9.82
CA TYR A 329 -3.66 21.41 -8.38
C TYR A 329 -2.71 22.44 -7.79
N VAL A 330 -2.98 22.86 -6.57
CA VAL A 330 -2.16 23.81 -5.81
C VAL A 330 -1.74 23.16 -4.50
N PHE A 331 -0.49 23.32 -4.14
CA PHE A 331 0.03 22.93 -2.83
C PHE A 331 -0.07 24.07 -1.82
N SER A 332 -0.21 23.74 -0.55
CA SER A 332 0.02 24.70 0.54
C SER A 332 1.47 25.21 0.51
N PRO A 333 1.75 26.42 1.06
CA PRO A 333 3.09 27.01 0.99
C PRO A 333 4.21 26.11 1.57
N ASP A 334 3.94 25.39 2.64
CA ASP A 334 4.91 24.49 3.27
C ASP A 334 5.18 23.24 2.41
N LEU A 335 4.15 22.66 1.78
CA LEU A 335 4.33 21.55 0.86
C LEU A 335 5.02 22.01 -0.43
N GLN A 336 4.69 23.21 -0.94
CA GLN A 336 5.40 23.79 -2.08
C GLN A 336 6.88 24.02 -1.76
N SER A 337 7.20 24.51 -0.57
CA SER A 337 8.60 24.65 -0.13
C SER A 337 9.34 23.30 -0.09
N TYR A 338 8.68 22.22 0.34
CA TYR A 338 9.24 20.88 0.26
C TYR A 338 9.56 20.49 -1.19
N VAL A 339 8.63 20.69 -2.12
CA VAL A 339 8.82 20.40 -3.55
C VAL A 339 10.03 21.14 -4.10
N ASP A 340 10.10 22.45 -3.84
CA ASP A 340 11.18 23.30 -4.37
C ASP A 340 12.55 22.86 -3.86
N GLN A 341 12.68 22.56 -2.57
CA GLN A 341 13.91 22.08 -1.94
C GLN A 341 14.33 20.70 -2.48
N ARG A 342 13.37 19.77 -2.61
CA ARG A 342 13.65 18.42 -3.13
C ARG A 342 14.01 18.45 -4.61
N THR A 343 13.32 19.25 -5.42
CA THR A 343 13.66 19.44 -6.86
C THR A 343 15.10 19.91 -7.00
N LYS A 344 15.52 20.92 -6.22
CA LYS A 344 16.90 21.40 -6.22
C LYS A 344 17.89 20.29 -5.83
N SER A 345 17.61 19.60 -4.72
CA SER A 345 18.50 18.55 -4.21
C SER A 345 18.66 17.38 -5.20
N ILE A 346 17.58 16.96 -5.87
CA ILE A 346 17.64 15.87 -6.87
C ILE A 346 18.42 16.32 -8.10
N ASN A 347 18.16 17.52 -8.62
CA ASN A 347 18.88 18.07 -9.78
C ASN A 347 20.38 18.23 -9.52
N ASP A 348 20.77 18.60 -8.29
CA ASP A 348 22.19 18.72 -7.92
C ASP A 348 22.91 17.36 -7.82
N LYS A 349 22.17 16.28 -7.52
CA LYS A 349 22.73 14.91 -7.47
C LYS A 349 22.80 14.25 -8.88
N LEU A 350 22.01 14.72 -9.82
CA LEU A 350 22.00 14.20 -11.20
C LEU A 350 23.03 14.90 -12.12
N LYS A 351 23.65 15.98 -11.66
CA LYS A 351 24.80 16.66 -12.32
C LYS A 351 26.10 15.99 -11.95
#